data_0a638afe2fc0b072cf4da0744afa49de
#
_entry.id   0a638afe2fc0b072cf4da0744afa49de
#
_cell.length_a   1.000
_cell.length_b   1.000
_cell.length_c   1.000
_cell.angle_alpha   90.00
_cell.angle_beta   90.00
_cell.angle_gamma   90.00
#
_symmetry.space_group_name_H-M   'P 1'
#
loop_
_entity.id
_entity.type
_entity.pdbx_description
1 polymer ?
#
loop_
_entity_poly.entity_id
_entity_poly.type
_entity_poly.pdbx_seq_one_letter_code
_entity_poly.pdbx_strand_id
1 'polypeptide(L)'
;MVAPEASRNADRAQGLARDEFALERYRYILQQIHAVNENLHRFLAIYQTLATTLVTAVLALFVGYREWGIDAATARGGVVGLLVLTTVVAAFTATLIVVGALTWLDYRHEECDLTDEMVAPDFRKRPRTRNLLRWYETYVLVFIVVSVLLMWLLAMLFLLPAMR
;
A
#
# COMPACT_ATOMS: atom_id res chain seq x y z
N MET A 1 60.67 -12.53 13.32
CA MET A 1 59.89 -11.39 13.85
C MET A 1 59.05 -10.76 12.75
N VAL A 2 58.07 -11.51 12.19
CA VAL A 2 57.26 -11.11 10.99
C VAL A 2 55.74 -11.03 11.32
N ALA A 3 55.34 -11.22 12.56
CA ALA A 3 53.93 -11.30 12.99
C ALA A 3 53.08 -10.01 12.91
N PRO A 4 53.59 -8.76 13.04
CA PRO A 4 52.72 -7.59 13.12
C PRO A 4 52.16 -7.10 11.75
N GLU A 5 52.79 -7.40 10.63
CA GLU A 5 52.33 -6.94 9.31
C GLU A 5 51.21 -7.80 8.76
N ALA A 6 51.26 -9.11 8.96
CA ALA A 6 50.22 -10.04 8.55
C ALA A 6 48.91 -9.77 9.28
N SER A 7 48.93 -9.47 10.58
CA SER A 7 47.77 -9.07 11.39
C SER A 7 47.17 -7.76 10.89
N ARG A 8 47.93 -6.73 10.61
CA ARG A 8 47.45 -5.44 10.09
C ARG A 8 46.83 -5.57 8.72
N ASN A 9 47.35 -6.44 7.85
CA ASN A 9 46.78 -6.68 6.54
C ASN A 9 45.45 -7.46 6.63
N ALA A 10 45.36 -8.42 7.56
CA ALA A 10 44.11 -9.12 7.83
C ALA A 10 43.02 -8.17 8.38
N ASP A 11 43.36 -7.30 9.32
CA ASP A 11 42.45 -6.31 9.90
C ASP A 11 41.94 -5.29 8.84
N ARG A 12 42.84 -4.85 7.94
CA ARG A 12 42.47 -3.99 6.80
C ARG A 12 41.55 -4.70 5.81
N ALA A 13 41.84 -5.95 5.48
CA ALA A 13 41.01 -6.74 4.58
C ALA A 13 39.61 -6.97 5.16
N GLN A 14 39.49 -7.23 6.47
CA GLN A 14 38.24 -7.36 7.17
C GLN A 14 37.47 -6.02 7.21
N GLY A 15 38.14 -4.90 7.45
CA GLY A 15 37.53 -3.58 7.39
C GLY A 15 36.94 -3.26 6.00
N LEU A 16 37.72 -3.49 4.94
CA LEU A 16 37.26 -3.27 3.57
C LEU A 16 36.04 -4.17 3.20
N ALA A 17 36.10 -5.45 3.59
CA ALA A 17 34.98 -6.36 3.35
C ALA A 17 33.70 -5.96 4.12
N ARG A 18 33.84 -5.43 5.33
CA ARG A 18 32.73 -4.90 6.14
C ARG A 18 32.11 -3.66 5.47
N ASP A 19 32.95 -2.74 5.00
CA ASP A 19 32.50 -1.51 4.35
C ASP A 19 31.78 -1.82 3.01
N GLU A 20 32.31 -2.76 2.25
CA GLU A 20 31.69 -3.23 0.99
C GLU A 20 30.32 -3.88 1.25
N PHE A 21 30.25 -4.77 2.26
CA PHE A 21 28.98 -5.39 2.67
C PHE A 21 27.95 -4.35 3.14
N ALA A 22 28.37 -3.37 3.94
CA ALA A 22 27.48 -2.30 4.41
C ALA A 22 26.95 -1.45 3.25
N LEU A 23 27.79 -1.14 2.26
CA LEU A 23 27.38 -0.41 1.06
C LEU A 23 26.35 -1.18 0.23
N GLU A 24 26.59 -2.49 0.02
CA GLU A 24 25.64 -3.37 -0.67
C GLU A 24 24.33 -3.49 0.10
N ARG A 25 24.36 -3.62 1.42
CA ARG A 25 23.19 -3.67 2.27
C ARG A 25 22.39 -2.37 2.20
N TYR A 26 23.06 -1.23 2.23
CA TYR A 26 22.43 0.08 2.10
C TYR A 26 21.74 0.24 0.74
N ARG A 27 22.39 -0.15 -0.35
CA ARG A 27 21.78 -0.16 -1.69
C ARG A 27 20.55 -1.04 -1.76
N TYR A 28 20.62 -2.23 -1.18
CA TYR A 28 19.50 -3.15 -1.12
C TYR A 28 18.29 -2.53 -0.38
N ILE A 29 18.51 -1.92 0.79
CA ILE A 29 17.46 -1.25 1.57
C ILE A 29 16.80 -0.14 0.74
N LEU A 30 17.59 0.71 0.08
CA LEU A 30 17.05 1.77 -0.77
C LEU A 30 16.24 1.23 -1.95
N GLN A 31 16.66 0.14 -2.56
CA GLN A 31 15.91 -0.53 -3.62
C GLN A 31 14.58 -1.09 -3.10
N GLN A 32 14.56 -1.69 -1.91
CA GLN A 32 13.32 -2.20 -1.31
C GLN A 32 12.35 -1.06 -0.96
N ILE A 33 12.83 0.04 -0.39
CA ILE A 33 12.02 1.24 -0.13
C ILE A 33 11.39 1.75 -1.44
N HIS A 34 12.14 1.79 -2.54
CA HIS A 34 11.63 2.21 -3.83
C HIS A 34 10.60 1.23 -4.40
N ALA A 35 10.86 -0.07 -4.32
CA ALA A 35 9.96 -1.11 -4.78
C ALA A 35 8.63 -1.12 -4.02
N VAL A 36 8.65 -0.90 -2.70
CA VAL A 36 7.42 -0.78 -1.88
C VAL A 36 6.58 0.40 -2.36
N ASN A 37 7.19 1.55 -2.61
CA ASN A 37 6.51 2.74 -3.12
C ASN A 37 5.90 2.52 -4.51
N GLU A 38 6.63 1.89 -5.42
CA GLU A 38 6.15 1.59 -6.78
C GLU A 38 4.98 0.60 -6.74
N ASN A 39 5.07 -0.45 -5.93
CA ASN A 39 4.00 -1.41 -5.75
C ASN A 39 2.72 -0.76 -5.21
N LEU A 40 2.84 0.19 -4.28
CA LEU A 40 1.70 0.94 -3.76
C LEU A 40 0.93 1.65 -4.88
N HIS A 41 1.64 2.39 -5.75
CA HIS A 41 1.01 3.07 -6.90
C HIS A 41 0.36 2.10 -7.88
N ARG A 42 0.97 0.94 -8.11
CA ARG A 42 0.42 -0.13 -8.96
C ARG A 42 -0.88 -0.69 -8.37
N PHE A 43 -0.91 -0.97 -7.08
CA PHE A 43 -2.14 -1.46 -6.42
C PHE A 43 -3.26 -0.42 -6.43
N LEU A 44 -2.94 0.86 -6.24
CA LEU A 44 -3.92 1.94 -6.35
C LEU A 44 -4.50 2.06 -7.77
N ALA A 45 -3.70 1.93 -8.81
CA ALA A 45 -4.16 1.96 -10.19
C ALA A 45 -5.08 0.78 -10.50
N ILE A 46 -4.75 -0.43 -10.04
CA ILE A 46 -5.60 -1.62 -10.17
C ILE A 46 -6.92 -1.41 -9.42
N TYR A 47 -6.87 -0.92 -8.17
CA TYR A 47 -8.07 -0.61 -7.39
C TYR A 47 -8.97 0.39 -8.11
N GLN A 48 -8.42 1.48 -8.61
CA GLN A 48 -9.17 2.52 -9.32
C GLN A 48 -9.87 1.95 -10.56
N THR A 49 -9.19 1.12 -11.34
CA THR A 49 -9.77 0.47 -12.52
C THR A 49 -10.92 -0.46 -12.13
N LEU A 50 -10.70 -1.34 -11.15
CA LEU A 50 -11.72 -2.28 -10.67
C LEU A 50 -12.91 -1.54 -10.07
N ALA A 51 -12.68 -0.56 -9.20
CA ALA A 51 -13.76 0.21 -8.57
C ALA A 51 -14.61 0.96 -9.62
N THR A 52 -13.96 1.61 -10.59
CA THR A 52 -14.67 2.31 -11.67
C THR A 52 -15.50 1.34 -12.50
N THR A 53 -14.95 0.17 -12.86
CA THR A 53 -15.67 -0.85 -13.62
C THR A 53 -16.89 -1.37 -12.85
N LEU A 54 -16.73 -1.68 -11.56
CA LEU A 54 -17.82 -2.18 -10.73
C LEU A 54 -18.90 -1.13 -10.51
N VAL A 55 -18.56 0.13 -10.27
CA VAL A 55 -19.53 1.22 -10.17
C VAL A 55 -20.29 1.41 -11.50
N THR A 56 -19.59 1.35 -12.61
CA THR A 56 -20.22 1.42 -13.95
C THR A 56 -21.19 0.26 -14.16
N ALA A 57 -20.82 -0.96 -13.74
CA ALA A 57 -21.71 -2.12 -13.81
C ALA A 57 -22.96 -1.95 -12.93
N VAL A 58 -22.85 -1.37 -11.72
CA VAL A 58 -23.99 -1.04 -10.87
C VAL A 58 -24.93 -0.07 -11.57
N LEU A 59 -24.39 1.01 -12.16
CA LEU A 59 -25.20 2.00 -12.87
C LEU A 59 -25.83 1.43 -14.13
N ALA A 60 -25.11 0.62 -14.91
CA ALA A 60 -25.64 -0.05 -16.09
C ALA A 60 -26.80 -0.99 -15.73
N LEU A 61 -26.63 -1.79 -14.67
CA LEU A 61 -27.70 -2.66 -14.18
C LEU A 61 -28.92 -1.86 -13.71
N PHE A 62 -28.69 -0.75 -12.99
CA PHE A 62 -29.75 0.12 -12.50
C PHE A 62 -30.56 0.76 -13.65
N VAL A 63 -29.91 1.21 -14.72
CA VAL A 63 -30.58 1.85 -15.88
C VAL A 63 -31.21 0.81 -16.79
N GLY A 64 -30.51 -0.30 -17.05
CA GLY A 64 -30.88 -1.26 -18.09
C GLY A 64 -31.79 -2.41 -17.64
N TYR A 65 -32.02 -2.65 -16.33
CA TYR A 65 -32.68 -3.87 -15.87
C TYR A 65 -34.08 -4.06 -16.48
N ARG A 66 -34.84 -2.99 -16.72
CA ARG A 66 -36.16 -3.05 -17.33
C ARG A 66 -36.09 -3.40 -18.81
N GLU A 67 -35.16 -2.80 -19.54
CA GLU A 67 -34.96 -3.06 -20.97
C GLU A 67 -34.47 -4.48 -21.24
N TRP A 68 -33.70 -5.02 -20.31
CA TRP A 68 -33.17 -6.39 -20.38
C TRP A 68 -34.15 -7.45 -19.87
N GLY A 69 -35.35 -7.05 -19.44
CA GLY A 69 -36.36 -7.97 -18.92
C GLY A 69 -35.98 -8.61 -17.58
N ILE A 70 -35.08 -7.98 -16.81
CA ILE A 70 -34.68 -8.45 -15.49
C ILE A 70 -35.69 -7.97 -14.44
N ASP A 71 -36.20 -8.86 -13.61
CA ASP A 71 -37.12 -8.48 -12.53
C ASP A 71 -36.41 -7.61 -11.46
N ALA A 72 -37.18 -6.77 -10.79
CA ALA A 72 -36.65 -5.80 -9.83
C ALA A 72 -35.94 -6.47 -8.64
N ALA A 73 -36.37 -7.66 -8.22
CA ALA A 73 -35.76 -8.37 -7.10
C ALA A 73 -34.34 -8.88 -7.48
N THR A 74 -34.23 -9.49 -8.68
CA THR A 74 -32.93 -9.94 -9.22
C THR A 74 -32.00 -8.77 -9.47
N ALA A 75 -32.51 -7.66 -10.03
CA ALA A 75 -31.72 -6.46 -10.26
C ALA A 75 -31.17 -5.86 -8.95
N ARG A 76 -31.99 -5.79 -7.89
CA ARG A 76 -31.55 -5.37 -6.55
C ARG A 76 -30.48 -6.30 -5.99
N GLY A 77 -30.67 -7.61 -6.09
CA GLY A 77 -29.69 -8.60 -5.68
C GLY A 77 -28.36 -8.40 -6.40
N GLY A 78 -28.39 -8.14 -7.71
CA GLY A 78 -27.22 -7.84 -8.53
C GLY A 78 -26.48 -6.56 -8.07
N VAL A 79 -27.22 -5.47 -7.82
CA VAL A 79 -26.65 -4.22 -7.29
C VAL A 79 -25.98 -4.46 -5.95
N VAL A 80 -26.66 -5.11 -5.01
CA VAL A 80 -26.07 -5.43 -3.68
C VAL A 80 -24.85 -6.32 -3.84
N GLY A 81 -24.89 -7.35 -4.68
CA GLY A 81 -23.75 -8.22 -4.95
C GLY A 81 -22.53 -7.46 -5.48
N LEU A 82 -22.73 -6.55 -6.43
CA LEU A 82 -21.65 -5.69 -6.95
C LEU A 82 -21.11 -4.73 -5.91
N LEU A 83 -21.96 -4.18 -5.03
CA LEU A 83 -21.53 -3.33 -3.91
C LEU A 83 -20.69 -4.10 -2.90
N VAL A 84 -21.12 -5.31 -2.55
CA VAL A 84 -20.34 -6.22 -1.67
C VAL A 84 -18.98 -6.52 -2.30
N LEU A 85 -18.94 -6.89 -3.58
CA LEU A 85 -17.70 -7.16 -4.29
C LEU A 85 -16.77 -5.94 -4.29
N THR A 86 -17.31 -4.75 -4.55
CA THR A 86 -16.53 -3.50 -4.47
C THR A 86 -15.96 -3.27 -3.08
N THR A 87 -16.75 -3.57 -2.03
CA THR A 87 -16.29 -3.45 -0.63
C THR A 87 -15.15 -4.43 -0.33
N VAL A 88 -15.25 -5.68 -0.82
CA VAL A 88 -14.19 -6.69 -0.66
C VAL A 88 -12.90 -6.23 -1.35
N VAL A 89 -12.99 -5.73 -2.58
CA VAL A 89 -11.83 -5.19 -3.32
C VAL A 89 -11.21 -4.01 -2.58
N ALA A 90 -12.04 -3.09 -2.06
CA ALA A 90 -11.59 -1.95 -1.26
C ALA A 90 -10.88 -2.39 0.03
N ALA A 91 -11.46 -3.33 0.76
CA ALA A 91 -10.87 -3.87 2.00
C ALA A 91 -9.53 -4.56 1.74
N PHE A 92 -9.43 -5.36 0.68
CA PHE A 92 -8.19 -6.01 0.28
C PHE A 92 -7.11 -4.98 -0.08
N THR A 93 -7.46 -3.96 -0.88
CA THR A 93 -6.53 -2.88 -1.24
C THR A 93 -6.07 -2.10 -0.01
N ALA A 94 -6.98 -1.75 0.90
CA ALA A 94 -6.64 -1.08 2.15
C ALA A 94 -5.66 -1.92 2.99
N THR A 95 -5.85 -3.23 3.06
CA THR A 95 -4.92 -4.15 3.74
C THR A 95 -3.53 -4.11 3.10
N LEU A 96 -3.44 -4.15 1.77
CA LEU A 96 -2.15 -4.08 1.07
C LEU A 96 -1.43 -2.75 1.32
N ILE A 97 -2.17 -1.63 1.38
CA ILE A 97 -1.61 -0.31 1.72
C ILE A 97 -1.04 -0.31 3.14
N VAL A 98 -1.78 -0.85 4.11
CA VAL A 98 -1.31 -0.93 5.50
C VAL A 98 -0.06 -1.80 5.61
N VAL A 99 -0.06 -2.99 5.00
CA VAL A 99 1.11 -3.88 4.98
C VAL A 99 2.31 -3.19 4.31
N GLY A 100 2.10 -2.52 3.18
CA GLY A 100 3.14 -1.76 2.49
C GLY A 100 3.74 -0.65 3.37
N ALA A 101 2.89 0.12 4.07
CA ALA A 101 3.33 1.18 4.98
C ALA A 101 4.14 0.63 6.18
N LEU A 102 3.73 -0.51 6.74
CA LEU A 102 4.48 -1.17 7.82
C LEU A 102 5.84 -1.69 7.32
N THR A 103 5.87 -2.35 6.17
CA THR A 103 7.11 -2.82 5.54
C THR A 103 8.07 -1.67 5.22
N TRP A 104 7.54 -0.54 4.73
CA TRP A 104 8.34 0.67 4.51
C TRP A 104 8.95 1.20 5.81
N LEU A 105 8.20 1.18 6.91
CA LEU A 105 8.70 1.58 8.23
C LEU A 105 9.84 0.69 8.70
N ASP A 106 9.71 -0.62 8.54
CA ASP A 106 10.74 -1.58 8.93
C ASP A 106 12.05 -1.32 8.18
N TYR A 107 11.99 -1.14 6.85
CA TYR A 107 13.18 -0.79 6.05
C TYR A 107 13.76 0.57 6.43
N ARG A 108 12.94 1.54 6.80
CA ARG A 108 13.44 2.86 7.25
C ARG A 108 14.12 2.78 8.62
N HIS A 109 13.67 1.93 9.52
CA HIS A 109 14.36 1.69 10.79
C HIS A 109 15.70 1.01 10.53
N GLU A 110 15.73 -0.02 9.68
CA GLU A 110 16.96 -0.73 9.32
C GLU A 110 17.97 0.21 8.63
N GLU A 111 17.53 1.12 7.77
CA GLU A 111 18.37 2.16 7.17
C GLU A 111 18.99 3.07 8.23
N CYS A 112 18.20 3.52 9.22
CA CYS A 112 18.68 4.35 10.29
C CYS A 112 19.72 3.62 11.15
N ASP A 113 19.45 2.36 11.52
CA ASP A 113 20.38 1.57 12.34
C ASP A 113 21.70 1.32 11.61
N LEU A 114 21.65 1.01 10.31
CA LEU A 114 22.86 0.83 9.51
C LEU A 114 23.68 2.12 9.36
N THR A 115 23.01 3.26 9.14
CA THR A 115 23.69 4.55 9.01
C THR A 115 24.24 5.07 10.35
N ASP A 116 23.56 4.79 11.47
CA ASP A 116 24.04 5.12 12.81
C ASP A 116 25.32 4.32 13.15
N GLU A 117 25.41 3.06 12.73
CA GLU A 117 26.58 2.22 12.96
C GLU A 117 27.77 2.57 12.06
N MET A 118 27.52 2.87 10.77
CA MET A 118 28.56 2.98 9.75
C MET A 118 29.03 4.42 9.48
N VAL A 119 28.20 5.42 9.73
CA VAL A 119 28.50 6.82 9.37
C VAL A 119 28.59 7.69 10.61
N ALA A 120 27.52 7.93 11.31
CA ALA A 120 27.46 8.70 12.55
C ALA A 120 26.12 8.51 13.25
N PRO A 121 26.07 8.55 14.58
CA PRO A 121 24.82 8.55 15.34
C PRO A 121 23.90 9.71 14.90
N ASP A 122 22.60 9.45 14.77
CA ASP A 122 21.57 10.43 14.35
C ASP A 122 21.80 11.03 12.96
N PHE A 123 22.57 10.36 12.09
CA PHE A 123 22.76 10.80 10.70
C PHE A 123 21.41 10.89 9.94
N ARG A 124 20.50 9.97 10.19
CA ARG A 124 19.14 9.99 9.68
C ARG A 124 18.12 10.03 10.80
N LYS A 125 17.10 10.91 10.66
CA LYS A 125 15.99 10.98 11.61
C LYS A 125 15.12 9.73 11.51
N ARG A 126 14.97 9.03 12.64
CA ARG A 126 14.07 7.86 12.74
C ARG A 126 12.63 8.25 12.45
N PRO A 127 11.90 7.45 11.66
CA PRO A 127 10.49 7.69 11.39
C PRO A 127 9.69 7.63 12.71
N ARG A 128 8.82 8.61 12.93
CA ARG A 128 7.96 8.65 14.11
C ARG A 128 6.56 8.23 13.70
N THR A 129 6.06 7.14 14.26
CA THR A 129 4.68 6.64 14.07
C THR A 129 3.62 7.65 14.54
N ARG A 130 3.98 8.60 15.42
CA ARG A 130 3.10 9.66 15.89
C ARG A 130 2.63 10.62 14.79
N ASN A 131 3.27 10.62 13.62
CA ASN A 131 2.92 11.50 12.49
C ASN A 131 2.10 10.79 11.40
N LEU A 132 1.41 9.70 11.71
CA LEU A 132 0.55 8.95 10.79
C LEU A 132 -0.43 9.85 9.99
N LEU A 133 -0.99 10.89 10.63
CA LEU A 133 -1.87 11.85 9.96
C LEU A 133 -1.19 12.70 8.88
N ARG A 134 0.14 12.71 8.81
CA ARG A 134 0.90 13.42 7.76
C ARG A 134 1.35 12.50 6.63
N TRP A 135 1.02 11.21 6.72
CA TRP A 135 1.39 10.23 5.73
C TRP A 135 0.36 10.21 4.60
N TYR A 136 0.85 10.17 3.39
CA TYR A 136 0.02 10.09 2.19
C TYR A 136 -0.93 8.88 2.23
N GLU A 137 -0.46 7.75 2.71
CA GLU A 137 -1.20 6.50 2.83
C GLU A 137 -2.46 6.66 3.69
N THR A 138 -2.41 7.47 4.73
CA THR A 138 -3.57 7.75 5.59
C THR A 138 -4.68 8.43 4.80
N TYR A 139 -4.35 9.40 3.96
CA TYR A 139 -5.35 10.09 3.14
C TYR A 139 -5.96 9.17 2.10
N VAL A 140 -5.15 8.26 1.52
CA VAL A 140 -5.64 7.25 0.57
C VAL A 140 -6.60 6.27 1.26
N LEU A 141 -6.26 5.78 2.46
CA LEU A 141 -7.14 4.90 3.23
C LEU A 141 -8.46 5.59 3.60
N VAL A 142 -8.40 6.84 4.08
CA VAL A 142 -9.60 7.64 4.38
C VAL A 142 -10.45 7.81 3.12
N PHE A 143 -9.85 8.14 1.98
CA PHE A 143 -10.56 8.27 0.71
C PHE A 143 -11.25 6.96 0.30
N ILE A 144 -10.60 5.81 0.41
CA ILE A 144 -11.21 4.50 0.10
C ILE A 144 -12.42 4.25 1.01
N VAL A 145 -12.27 4.44 2.32
CA VAL A 145 -13.35 4.22 3.29
C VAL A 145 -14.54 5.16 3.01
N VAL A 146 -14.28 6.45 2.85
CA VAL A 146 -15.33 7.45 2.55
C VAL A 146 -16.04 7.13 1.24
N SER A 147 -15.31 6.73 0.18
CA SER A 147 -15.88 6.37 -1.10
C SER A 147 -16.82 5.16 -1.00
N VAL A 148 -16.42 4.12 -0.26
CA VAL A 148 -17.26 2.93 -0.04
C VAL A 148 -18.51 3.29 0.76
N LEU A 149 -18.37 4.06 1.84
CA LEU A 149 -19.52 4.50 2.64
C LEU A 149 -20.49 5.37 1.82
N LEU A 150 -19.97 6.30 1.03
CA LEU A 150 -20.79 7.15 0.16
C LEU A 150 -21.53 6.32 -0.88
N MET A 151 -20.86 5.35 -1.49
CA MET A 151 -21.47 4.45 -2.48
C MET A 151 -22.61 3.63 -1.86
N TRP A 152 -22.44 3.07 -0.67
CA TRP A 152 -23.51 2.38 0.05
C TRP A 152 -24.65 3.32 0.41
N LEU A 153 -24.36 4.52 0.89
CA LEU A 153 -25.36 5.52 1.23
C LEU A 153 -26.21 5.88 0.00
N LEU A 154 -25.57 6.18 -1.14
CA LEU A 154 -26.28 6.50 -2.39
C LEU A 154 -27.11 5.32 -2.90
N ALA A 155 -26.60 4.10 -2.80
CA ALA A 155 -27.35 2.92 -3.19
C ALA A 155 -28.58 2.72 -2.32
N MET A 156 -28.47 2.86 -1.00
CA MET A 156 -29.59 2.69 -0.07
C MET A 156 -30.63 3.78 -0.20
N LEU A 157 -30.23 5.04 -0.41
CA LEU A 157 -31.15 6.18 -0.47
C LEU A 157 -31.81 6.32 -1.84
N PHE A 158 -31.13 6.02 -2.93
CA PHE A 158 -31.61 6.33 -4.29
C PHE A 158 -31.82 5.10 -5.17
N LEU A 159 -30.82 4.21 -5.28
CA LEU A 159 -30.87 3.13 -6.25
C LEU A 159 -31.87 2.05 -5.86
N LEU A 160 -31.75 1.50 -4.65
CA LEU A 160 -32.60 0.39 -4.20
C LEU A 160 -34.08 0.77 -4.04
N PRO A 161 -34.47 1.97 -3.54
CA PRO A 161 -35.87 2.38 -3.52
C PRO A 161 -36.47 2.65 -4.89
N ALA A 162 -35.66 3.10 -5.86
CA ALA A 162 -36.13 3.39 -7.21
C ALA A 162 -36.40 2.13 -8.07
N MET A 163 -35.83 0.99 -7.69
CA MET A 163 -36.08 -0.31 -8.33
C MET A 163 -37.37 -0.95 -7.75
N ARG A 164 -38.52 -0.47 -8.12
CA ARG A 164 -39.85 -1.04 -7.76
C ARG A 164 -40.57 -1.60 -8.97
#